data_dd64baabd78c9113478ba6c4b6620dad
#
_entry.id   dd64baabd78c9113478ba6c4b6620dad
#
_cell.length_a   1.000
_cell.length_b   1.000
_cell.length_c   1.000
_cell.angle_alpha   90.00
_cell.angle_beta   90.00
_cell.angle_gamma   90.00
#
_symmetry.space_group_name_H-M   'P 1'
#
loop_
_entity.id
_entity.type
_entity.pdbx_description
1 polymer ?
#
loop_
_entity_poly.entity_id
_entity_poly.type
_entity_poly.pdbx_seq_one_letter_code
_entity_poly.pdbx_strand_id
1 'polypeptide(L)'
;MHNYLIYEQYMKKILLILILIFTMNSIYAEESKYRADKGLQVQLLLNGGALIGYHFNDQIFLGVTSITNINDREAVTTFDNATVQSILLETEILPEGLYGKKYEQGRILTGQLRISPWDTSGFFLSFGGYQEGSRKETLYFDKRDRKIGDTTYSDTSIIIIVERDPVLAPLLGIGWNWINESGFSWGLDLTGGIVNDKTTKATAIVHTENTSVTSGDLAIEEEKYRKSSDLSASYFTIALGMNF
;
A
#
# COMPACT_ATOMS: atom_id res chain seq x y z
N MET A 1 21.56 20.39 4.83
CA MET A 1 20.60 21.49 5.11
C MET A 1 19.32 21.36 4.29
N HIS A 2 19.35 20.86 3.05
CA HIS A 2 18.18 20.71 2.17
C HIS A 2 17.15 19.66 2.67
N ASN A 3 17.61 18.52 3.19
CA ASN A 3 16.74 17.44 3.69
C ASN A 3 15.93 17.85 4.94
N TYR A 4 16.38 18.83 5.70
CA TYR A 4 15.66 19.31 6.90
C TYR A 4 14.40 20.11 6.55
N LEU A 5 14.46 20.91 5.46
CA LEU A 5 13.33 21.72 4.97
C LEU A 5 12.22 20.85 4.37
N ILE A 6 12.59 19.75 3.71
CA ILE A 6 11.62 18.80 3.14
C ILE A 6 10.88 18.06 4.25
N TYR A 7 11.60 17.60 5.27
CA TYR A 7 11.03 16.93 6.44
C TYR A 7 10.06 17.83 7.21
N GLU A 8 10.41 19.10 7.38
CA GLU A 8 9.57 20.09 8.03
C GLU A 8 8.27 20.38 7.28
N GLN A 9 8.32 20.43 5.94
CA GLN A 9 7.12 20.60 5.11
C GLN A 9 6.18 19.38 5.15
N TYR A 10 6.73 18.15 5.16
CA TYR A 10 5.93 16.92 5.32
C TYR A 10 5.30 16.86 6.71
N MET A 11 6.04 17.16 7.75
CA MET A 11 5.51 17.20 9.12
C MET A 11 4.38 18.23 9.27
N LYS A 12 4.51 19.41 8.66
CA LYS A 12 3.45 20.43 8.66
C LYS A 12 2.19 19.95 7.92
N LYS A 13 2.34 19.27 6.77
CA LYS A 13 1.21 18.69 6.04
C LYS A 13 0.52 17.57 6.82
N ILE A 14 1.29 16.69 7.44
CA ILE A 14 0.75 15.62 8.31
C ILE A 14 0.03 16.22 9.50
N LEU A 15 0.62 17.24 10.14
CA LEU A 15 0.00 17.93 11.27
C LEU A 15 -1.30 18.63 10.86
N LEU A 16 -1.33 19.26 9.67
CA LEU A 16 -2.52 19.92 9.14
C LEU A 16 -3.64 18.90 8.86
N ILE A 17 -3.29 17.74 8.27
CA ILE A 17 -4.23 16.64 8.05
C ILE A 17 -4.76 16.11 9.38
N LEU A 18 -3.90 15.90 10.38
CA LEU A 18 -4.31 15.49 11.71
C LEU A 18 -5.23 16.51 12.38
N ILE A 19 -4.93 17.80 12.29
CA ILE A 19 -5.78 18.89 12.81
C ILE A 19 -7.14 18.89 12.08
N LEU A 20 -7.16 18.75 10.76
CA LEU A 20 -8.41 18.66 9.98
C LEU A 20 -9.26 17.46 10.40
N ILE A 21 -8.63 16.31 10.60
CA ILE A 21 -9.27 15.09 11.11
C ILE A 21 -9.83 15.30 12.53
N PHE A 22 -9.07 15.94 13.42
CA PHE A 22 -9.52 16.25 14.78
C PHE A 22 -10.66 17.28 14.80
N THR A 23 -10.63 18.30 13.97
CA THR A 23 -11.72 19.30 13.88
C THR A 23 -13.00 18.71 13.26
N MET A 24 -12.89 17.78 12.33
CA MET A 24 -14.05 17.07 11.80
C MET A 24 -14.71 16.18 12.86
N ASN A 25 -13.95 15.59 13.79
CA ASN A 25 -14.52 14.76 14.86
C ASN A 25 -15.41 15.53 15.84
N SER A 26 -15.17 16.84 16.06
CA SER A 26 -15.99 17.64 16.96
C SER A 26 -17.37 18.02 16.38
N ILE A 27 -17.54 17.93 15.06
CA ILE A 27 -18.80 18.24 14.37
C ILE A 27 -19.76 17.04 14.36
N TYR A 28 -19.25 15.82 14.54
CA TYR A 28 -20.01 14.56 14.38
C TYR A 28 -20.17 13.75 15.69
N ALA A 29 -20.07 14.38 16.83
CA ALA A 29 -20.13 13.72 18.15
C ALA A 29 -21.49 13.02 18.47
N GLU A 30 -22.53 13.26 17.70
CA GLU A 30 -23.84 12.60 17.86
C GLU A 30 -23.96 11.22 17.19
N GLU A 31 -23.04 10.87 16.31
CA GLU A 31 -23.20 9.73 15.39
C GLU A 31 -22.85 8.35 16.00
N SER A 32 -22.18 8.29 17.13
CA SER A 32 -21.71 7.01 17.69
C SER A 32 -22.83 6.12 18.25
N LYS A 33 -23.96 6.69 18.60
CA LYS A 33 -25.13 5.95 19.14
C LYS A 33 -25.69 4.89 18.19
N TYR A 34 -25.43 5.04 16.89
CA TYR A 34 -26.02 4.16 15.87
C TYR A 34 -25.22 2.89 15.59
N ARG A 35 -24.02 2.73 16.16
CA ARG A 35 -23.20 1.54 15.93
C ARG A 35 -23.76 0.29 16.59
N ALA A 36 -24.15 0.40 17.85
CA ALA A 36 -24.72 -0.73 18.59
C ALA A 36 -26.13 -1.09 18.10
N ASP A 37 -26.94 -0.08 17.76
CA ASP A 37 -28.33 -0.28 17.31
C ASP A 37 -28.39 -0.92 15.91
N LYS A 38 -27.34 -0.76 15.10
CA LYS A 38 -27.22 -1.29 13.74
C LYS A 38 -25.95 -2.12 13.62
N GLY A 39 -26.01 -3.32 14.22
CA GLY A 39 -24.83 -4.14 14.43
C GLY A 39 -24.15 -4.66 13.16
N LEU A 40 -24.93 -5.06 12.15
CA LEU A 40 -24.35 -5.59 10.91
C LEU A 40 -23.90 -4.46 9.99
N GLN A 41 -22.63 -4.44 9.62
CA GLN A 41 -22.03 -3.48 8.68
C GLN A 41 -21.59 -4.16 7.39
N VAL A 42 -22.00 -3.58 6.26
CA VAL A 42 -21.54 -3.98 4.92
C VAL A 42 -21.04 -2.75 4.19
N GLN A 43 -19.79 -2.75 3.77
CA GLN A 43 -19.18 -1.63 3.03
C GLN A 43 -18.49 -2.10 1.76
N LEU A 44 -18.61 -1.31 0.70
CA LEU A 44 -17.81 -1.42 -0.52
C LEU A 44 -16.57 -0.55 -0.38
N LEU A 45 -15.44 -1.06 -0.82
CA LEU A 45 -14.14 -0.40 -0.74
C LEU A 45 -13.79 0.17 -2.10
N LEU A 46 -13.34 1.43 -2.16
CA LEU A 46 -13.00 2.07 -3.44
C LEU A 46 -11.81 1.41 -4.15
N ASN A 47 -11.00 0.65 -3.43
CA ASN A 47 -9.93 -0.17 -4.01
C ASN A 47 -10.41 -1.54 -4.51
N GLY A 48 -11.72 -1.74 -4.71
CA GLY A 48 -12.29 -2.94 -5.33
C GLY A 48 -12.49 -4.11 -4.39
N GLY A 49 -12.97 -3.85 -3.21
CA GLY A 49 -13.25 -4.88 -2.22
C GLY A 49 -14.56 -4.66 -1.48
N ALA A 50 -14.76 -5.48 -0.46
CA ALA A 50 -15.86 -5.37 0.46
C ALA A 50 -15.43 -5.69 1.90
N LEU A 51 -16.04 -5.03 2.84
CA LEU A 51 -15.97 -5.32 4.26
C LEU A 51 -17.34 -5.77 4.74
N ILE A 52 -17.35 -6.82 5.53
CA ILE A 52 -18.52 -7.30 6.28
C ILE A 52 -18.11 -7.49 7.72
N GLY A 53 -18.95 -7.03 8.66
CA GLY A 53 -18.66 -7.21 10.07
C GLY A 53 -19.79 -6.82 10.96
N TYR A 54 -19.58 -6.94 12.26
CA TYR A 54 -20.58 -6.74 13.27
C TYR A 54 -20.06 -5.88 14.43
N HIS A 55 -20.82 -4.87 14.80
CA HIS A 55 -20.63 -4.07 16.01
C HIS A 55 -21.27 -4.78 17.20
N PHE A 56 -20.47 -5.23 18.14
CA PHE A 56 -20.98 -5.79 19.41
C PHE A 56 -21.48 -4.71 20.36
N ASN A 57 -20.89 -3.54 20.26
CA ASN A 57 -21.26 -2.30 20.95
C ASN A 57 -20.62 -1.13 20.20
N ASP A 58 -20.74 0.08 20.73
CA ASP A 58 -20.21 1.31 20.11
C ASP A 58 -18.69 1.32 19.97
N GLN A 59 -18.00 0.51 20.76
CA GLN A 59 -16.54 0.47 20.82
C GLN A 59 -15.91 -0.72 20.08
N ILE A 60 -16.61 -1.84 19.97
CA ILE A 60 -16.05 -3.11 19.49
C ILE A 60 -16.75 -3.54 18.19
N PHE A 61 -15.95 -3.71 17.16
CA PHE A 61 -16.37 -4.25 15.86
C PHE A 61 -15.46 -5.42 15.47
N LEU A 62 -16.05 -6.46 14.92
CA LEU A 62 -15.32 -7.58 14.31
C LEU A 62 -15.74 -7.69 12.84
N GLY A 63 -14.77 -7.74 11.95
CA GLY A 63 -15.06 -7.79 10.51
C GLY A 63 -14.03 -8.53 9.70
N VAL A 64 -14.43 -8.84 8.48
CA VAL A 64 -13.58 -9.43 7.45
C VAL A 64 -13.60 -8.51 6.24
N THR A 65 -12.42 -8.19 5.73
CA THR A 65 -12.27 -7.44 4.49
C THR A 65 -11.72 -8.36 3.41
N SER A 66 -12.27 -8.25 2.22
CA SER A 66 -11.74 -8.88 1.03
C SER A 66 -11.52 -7.83 -0.04
N ILE A 67 -10.28 -7.68 -0.46
CA ILE A 67 -9.91 -6.83 -1.59
C ILE A 67 -9.56 -7.77 -2.74
N THR A 68 -10.38 -7.76 -3.77
CA THR A 68 -10.09 -8.47 -5.00
C THR A 68 -9.14 -7.65 -5.82
N ASN A 69 -8.22 -8.31 -6.50
CA ASN A 69 -7.22 -7.65 -7.31
C ASN A 69 -7.87 -6.73 -8.36
N ILE A 70 -7.65 -5.43 -8.23
CA ILE A 70 -8.03 -4.45 -9.25
C ILE A 70 -6.94 -4.38 -10.34
N ASN A 71 -5.82 -5.02 -10.13
CA ASN A 71 -4.59 -4.80 -10.87
C ASN A 71 -4.15 -5.98 -11.72
N ASP A 72 -5.01 -6.45 -12.63
CA ASP A 72 -4.55 -6.85 -13.96
C ASP A 72 -4.33 -5.59 -14.83
N ARG A 73 -3.97 -4.49 -14.18
CA ARG A 73 -3.53 -3.30 -14.91
C ARG A 73 -2.09 -3.55 -15.33
N GLU A 74 -1.91 -3.90 -16.59
CA GLU A 74 -0.75 -3.45 -17.34
C GLU A 74 -0.76 -1.90 -17.29
N ALA A 75 -0.43 -1.34 -16.16
CA ALA A 75 0.07 0.00 -16.12
C ALA A 75 1.50 -0.09 -16.65
N VAL A 76 1.62 -0.36 -17.95
CA VAL A 76 2.75 0.15 -18.71
C VAL A 76 2.54 1.65 -18.65
N THR A 77 2.91 2.24 -17.53
CA THR A 77 3.12 3.66 -17.44
C THR A 77 4.37 3.88 -18.24
N THR A 78 4.23 3.95 -19.56
CA THR A 78 5.22 4.58 -20.41
C THR A 78 5.26 6.01 -19.89
N PHE A 79 6.25 6.30 -19.07
CA PHE A 79 6.56 7.67 -18.65
C PHE A 79 7.22 8.39 -19.83
N ASP A 80 6.53 8.46 -20.97
CA ASP A 80 6.99 9.20 -22.16
C ASP A 80 7.00 10.70 -21.93
N ASN A 81 6.54 11.16 -20.77
CA ASN A 81 6.53 12.57 -20.46
C ASN A 81 7.80 12.93 -19.67
N ALA A 82 8.80 13.50 -20.36
CA ALA A 82 10.05 13.96 -19.77
C ALA A 82 9.85 14.84 -18.51
N THR A 83 8.72 15.56 -18.44
CA THR A 83 8.35 16.40 -17.30
C THR A 83 7.99 15.56 -16.07
N VAL A 84 7.25 14.46 -16.26
CA VAL A 84 6.89 13.56 -15.15
C VAL A 84 8.11 12.79 -14.67
N GLN A 85 8.98 12.36 -15.59
CA GLN A 85 10.24 11.73 -15.23
C GLN A 85 11.12 12.68 -14.41
N SER A 86 11.25 13.95 -14.81
CA SER A 86 12.09 14.91 -14.07
C SER A 86 11.54 15.15 -12.64
N ILE A 87 10.24 15.30 -12.47
CA ILE A 87 9.62 15.50 -11.15
C ILE A 87 9.80 14.27 -10.25
N LEU A 88 9.66 13.07 -10.81
CA LEU A 88 9.79 11.82 -10.04
C LEU A 88 11.25 11.49 -9.73
N LEU A 89 12.20 11.83 -10.61
CA LEU A 89 13.63 11.70 -10.36
C LEU A 89 14.15 12.71 -9.33
N GLU A 90 13.67 13.96 -9.37
CA GLU A 90 14.01 14.96 -8.35
C GLU A 90 13.50 14.57 -6.94
N THR A 91 12.48 13.74 -6.85
CA THR A 91 11.94 13.21 -5.58
C THR A 91 12.56 11.88 -5.15
N GLU A 92 13.55 11.34 -5.89
CA GLU A 92 14.18 10.03 -5.66
C GLU A 92 13.19 8.84 -5.61
N ILE A 93 12.00 9.02 -6.17
CA ILE A 93 10.94 8.01 -6.10
C ILE A 93 11.12 6.90 -7.13
N LEU A 94 11.71 7.21 -8.28
CA LEU A 94 11.93 6.25 -9.35
C LEU A 94 13.41 6.01 -9.64
N PRO A 95 13.82 4.74 -9.80
CA PRO A 95 15.18 4.43 -10.27
C PRO A 95 15.44 5.01 -11.67
N GLU A 96 16.67 5.47 -11.89
CA GLU A 96 17.08 6.02 -13.16
C GLU A 96 16.91 5.01 -14.30
N GLY A 97 16.29 5.46 -15.41
CA GLY A 97 16.05 4.65 -16.61
C GLY A 97 14.89 3.66 -16.51
N LEU A 98 14.09 3.72 -15.46
CA LEU A 98 12.84 2.97 -15.39
C LEU A 98 11.83 3.58 -16.37
N TYR A 99 11.38 2.79 -17.38
CA TYR A 99 10.41 3.25 -18.36
C TYR A 99 9.06 2.52 -18.27
N GLY A 100 9.00 1.42 -17.56
CA GLY A 100 7.77 0.66 -17.40
C GLY A 100 7.75 -0.14 -16.11
N LYS A 101 6.55 -0.34 -15.57
CA LYS A 101 6.31 -1.14 -14.38
C LYS A 101 5.01 -1.92 -14.55
N LYS A 102 5.07 -3.23 -14.35
CA LYS A 102 3.89 -4.10 -14.26
C LYS A 102 3.76 -4.61 -12.83
N TYR A 103 2.55 -4.56 -12.30
CA TYR A 103 2.27 -5.00 -10.94
C TYR A 103 1.08 -5.93 -10.93
N GLU A 104 1.27 -7.11 -10.39
CA GLU A 104 0.25 -8.13 -10.19
C GLU A 104 0.20 -8.48 -8.71
N GLN A 105 -0.98 -8.47 -8.14
CA GLN A 105 -1.18 -8.79 -6.72
C GLN A 105 -2.37 -9.72 -6.57
N GLY A 106 -2.21 -10.79 -5.83
CA GLY A 106 -3.28 -11.69 -5.46
C GLY A 106 -4.26 -11.04 -4.47
N ARG A 107 -5.36 -11.73 -4.22
CA ARG A 107 -6.42 -11.30 -3.31
C ARG A 107 -5.87 -11.00 -1.91
N ILE A 108 -6.33 -9.93 -1.30
CA ILE A 108 -6.08 -9.60 0.10
C ILE A 108 -7.31 -9.99 0.92
N LEU A 109 -7.08 -10.71 2.01
CA LEU A 109 -8.08 -11.02 3.02
C LEU A 109 -7.60 -10.51 4.37
N THR A 110 -8.46 -9.84 5.13
CA THR A 110 -8.14 -9.46 6.51
C THR A 110 -9.26 -9.88 7.44
N GLY A 111 -8.89 -10.42 8.60
CA GLY A 111 -9.79 -10.53 9.74
C GLY A 111 -9.37 -9.49 10.76
N GLN A 112 -10.27 -8.60 11.18
CA GLN A 112 -9.91 -7.46 12.02
C GLN A 112 -10.89 -7.23 13.16
N LEU A 113 -10.32 -7.02 14.33
CA LEU A 113 -10.99 -6.44 15.49
C LEU A 113 -10.71 -4.94 15.48
N ARG A 114 -11.74 -4.11 15.47
CA ARG A 114 -11.62 -2.66 15.62
C ARG A 114 -12.06 -2.27 17.01
N ILE A 115 -11.28 -1.42 17.66
CA ILE A 115 -11.56 -0.86 18.98
C ILE A 115 -11.64 0.66 18.83
N SER A 116 -12.81 1.21 19.13
CA SER A 116 -13.02 2.68 19.18
C SER A 116 -12.87 3.14 20.63
N PRO A 117 -11.78 3.83 20.97
CA PRO A 117 -11.52 4.20 22.37
C PRO A 117 -12.47 5.28 22.91
N TRP A 118 -13.18 5.97 22.01
CA TRP A 118 -14.11 7.04 22.35
C TRP A 118 -15.48 6.79 21.71
N ASP A 119 -16.53 6.83 22.50
CA ASP A 119 -17.91 6.58 22.07
C ASP A 119 -18.43 7.62 21.08
N THR A 120 -17.88 8.83 21.13
CA THR A 120 -18.30 9.99 20.30
C THR A 120 -17.44 10.19 19.05
N SER A 121 -16.42 9.36 18.84
CA SER A 121 -15.49 9.50 17.73
C SER A 121 -15.61 8.35 16.75
N GLY A 122 -15.58 8.66 15.45
CA GLY A 122 -15.44 7.64 14.40
C GLY A 122 -14.11 6.90 14.42
N PHE A 123 -13.12 7.38 15.18
CA PHE A 123 -11.77 6.82 15.25
C PHE A 123 -11.75 5.39 15.80
N PHE A 124 -10.93 4.54 15.20
CA PHE A 124 -10.68 3.20 15.70
C PHE A 124 -9.21 2.77 15.50
N LEU A 125 -8.79 1.84 16.33
CA LEU A 125 -7.59 1.03 16.16
C LEU A 125 -8.01 -0.35 15.65
N SER A 126 -7.29 -0.91 14.70
CA SER A 126 -7.55 -2.26 14.18
C SER A 126 -6.38 -3.21 14.44
N PHE A 127 -6.74 -4.44 14.80
CA PHE A 127 -5.82 -5.55 15.07
C PHE A 127 -6.36 -6.80 14.41
N GLY A 128 -5.49 -7.70 13.94
CA GLY A 128 -5.98 -8.93 13.37
C GLY A 128 -4.98 -9.71 12.54
N GLY A 129 -5.51 -10.43 11.55
CA GLY A 129 -4.74 -11.18 10.58
C GLY A 129 -4.88 -10.60 9.18
N TYR A 130 -3.77 -10.61 8.47
CA TYR A 130 -3.64 -10.16 7.08
C TYR A 130 -3.12 -11.32 6.24
N GLN A 131 -3.85 -11.69 5.22
CA GLN A 131 -3.43 -12.65 4.21
C GLN A 131 -3.36 -11.94 2.87
N GLU A 132 -2.21 -11.94 2.24
CA GLU A 132 -2.02 -11.45 0.88
C GLU A 132 -1.70 -12.63 -0.04
N GLY A 133 -2.31 -12.66 -1.23
CA GLY A 133 -1.94 -13.58 -2.29
C GLY A 133 -0.54 -13.29 -2.84
N SER A 134 -0.10 -14.05 -3.82
CA SER A 134 1.19 -13.82 -4.47
C SER A 134 1.26 -12.40 -5.04
N ARG A 135 2.47 -11.83 -5.01
CA ARG A 135 2.77 -10.53 -5.60
C ARG A 135 3.87 -10.70 -6.63
N LYS A 136 3.69 -10.06 -7.78
CA LYS A 136 4.71 -9.99 -8.82
C LYS A 136 4.83 -8.56 -9.32
N GLU A 137 6.05 -8.07 -9.33
CA GLU A 137 6.40 -6.77 -9.83
C GLU A 137 7.46 -6.93 -10.91
N THR A 138 7.22 -6.37 -12.09
CA THR A 138 8.17 -6.40 -13.19
C THR A 138 8.56 -4.95 -13.52
N LEU A 139 9.84 -4.66 -13.44
CA LEU A 139 10.41 -3.34 -13.70
C LEU A 139 11.19 -3.43 -15.01
N TYR A 140 10.92 -2.51 -15.93
CA TYR A 140 11.55 -2.44 -17.24
C TYR A 140 12.46 -1.20 -17.30
N PHE A 141 13.72 -1.42 -17.55
CA PHE A 141 14.72 -0.35 -17.67
C PHE A 141 15.22 -0.23 -19.10
N ASP A 142 15.36 0.99 -19.56
CA ASP A 142 15.81 1.33 -20.90
C ASP A 142 17.27 0.91 -21.16
N LYS A 143 17.66 1.00 -22.42
CA LYS A 143 19.02 0.69 -22.88
C LYS A 143 19.93 1.90 -22.64
N ARG A 144 20.95 1.72 -21.77
CA ARG A 144 21.99 2.70 -21.45
C ARG A 144 23.20 2.06 -20.80
N ASP A 145 24.26 2.83 -20.60
CA ASP A 145 25.37 2.42 -19.73
C ASP A 145 24.85 2.31 -18.30
N ARG A 146 25.04 1.13 -17.70
CA ARG A 146 24.43 0.82 -16.42
C ARG A 146 25.36 0.02 -15.53
N LYS A 147 25.42 0.42 -14.26
CA LYS A 147 26.09 -0.37 -13.23
C LYS A 147 25.16 -1.50 -12.79
N ILE A 148 25.61 -2.75 -12.94
CA ILE A 148 24.95 -3.97 -12.47
C ILE A 148 25.90 -4.64 -11.51
N GLY A 149 25.46 -4.85 -10.25
CA GLY A 149 26.38 -5.27 -9.21
C GLY A 149 27.52 -4.26 -9.04
N ASP A 150 28.75 -4.72 -9.23
CA ASP A 150 29.94 -3.88 -9.08
C ASP A 150 30.52 -3.39 -10.43
N THR A 151 30.02 -3.88 -11.55
CA THR A 151 30.56 -3.61 -12.90
C THR A 151 29.62 -2.72 -13.72
N THR A 152 30.20 -1.82 -14.52
CA THR A 152 29.46 -1.00 -15.48
C THR A 152 29.45 -1.70 -16.84
N TYR A 153 28.27 -1.90 -17.39
CA TYR A 153 28.01 -2.51 -18.69
C TYR A 153 27.44 -1.46 -19.64
N SER A 154 28.01 -1.38 -20.85
CA SER A 154 27.53 -0.46 -21.85
C SER A 154 26.31 -1.00 -22.59
N ASP A 155 25.47 -0.09 -23.09
CA ASP A 155 24.31 -0.42 -23.94
C ASP A 155 23.42 -1.53 -23.37
N THR A 156 23.11 -1.46 -22.08
CA THR A 156 22.45 -2.53 -21.34
C THR A 156 21.02 -2.17 -20.96
N SER A 157 20.07 -3.03 -21.33
CA SER A 157 18.70 -3.03 -20.78
C SER A 157 18.54 -4.13 -19.75
N ILE A 158 17.70 -3.89 -18.75
CA ILE A 158 17.46 -4.85 -17.68
C ILE A 158 15.96 -4.95 -17.37
N ILE A 159 15.50 -6.16 -17.13
CA ILE A 159 14.16 -6.44 -16.59
C ILE A 159 14.37 -7.06 -15.22
N ILE A 160 13.79 -6.44 -14.20
CA ILE A 160 13.80 -6.97 -12.84
C ILE A 160 12.41 -7.53 -12.52
N ILE A 161 12.37 -8.79 -12.15
CA ILE A 161 11.14 -9.46 -11.71
C ILE A 161 11.29 -9.74 -10.21
N VAL A 162 10.41 -9.14 -9.42
CA VAL A 162 10.34 -9.38 -7.98
C VAL A 162 9.05 -10.14 -7.69
N GLU A 163 9.18 -11.31 -7.11
CA GLU A 163 8.07 -12.19 -6.78
C GLU A 163 8.04 -12.45 -5.28
N ARG A 164 6.85 -12.44 -4.69
CA ARG A 164 6.62 -12.82 -3.32
C ARG A 164 5.51 -13.87 -3.25
N ASP A 165 5.78 -14.97 -2.56
CA ASP A 165 4.79 -15.99 -2.27
C ASP A 165 3.64 -15.43 -1.42
N PRO A 166 2.46 -16.07 -1.38
CA PRO A 166 1.40 -15.69 -0.47
C PRO A 166 1.87 -15.64 0.98
N VAL A 167 1.47 -14.60 1.71
CA VAL A 167 1.88 -14.39 3.10
C VAL A 167 0.69 -14.28 4.02
N LEU A 168 0.90 -14.73 5.26
CA LEU A 168 0.02 -14.51 6.40
C LEU A 168 0.81 -13.72 7.45
N ALA A 169 0.24 -12.60 7.91
CA ALA A 169 0.91 -11.70 8.82
C ALA A 169 -0.05 -11.12 9.85
N PRO A 170 0.43 -10.67 11.03
CA PRO A 170 -0.35 -9.86 11.92
C PRO A 170 -0.68 -8.51 11.26
N LEU A 171 -1.89 -8.02 11.52
CA LEU A 171 -2.44 -6.78 10.99
C LEU A 171 -2.54 -5.74 12.10
N LEU A 172 -2.11 -4.53 11.79
CA LEU A 172 -2.31 -3.34 12.60
C LEU A 172 -2.86 -2.22 11.71
N GLY A 173 -3.73 -1.39 12.27
CA GLY A 173 -4.27 -0.25 11.53
C GLY A 173 -4.93 0.79 12.40
N ILE A 174 -5.21 1.90 11.76
CA ILE A 174 -5.98 3.02 12.32
C ILE A 174 -6.98 3.48 11.27
N GLY A 175 -8.11 3.99 11.72
CA GLY A 175 -9.10 4.51 10.79
C GLY A 175 -10.19 5.32 11.46
N TRP A 176 -11.13 5.72 10.61
CA TRP A 176 -12.35 6.43 11.00
C TRP A 176 -13.54 5.81 10.29
N ASN A 177 -14.62 5.60 11.02
CA ASN A 177 -15.87 5.09 10.49
C ASN A 177 -17.03 5.90 11.04
N TRP A 178 -17.80 6.53 10.17
CA TRP A 178 -18.99 7.32 10.51
C TRP A 178 -20.24 6.60 10.06
N ILE A 179 -21.26 6.60 10.91
CA ILE A 179 -22.54 5.98 10.67
C ILE A 179 -23.61 7.01 11.03
N ASN A 180 -24.53 7.31 10.11
CA ASN A 180 -25.63 8.20 10.37
C ASN A 180 -26.91 7.45 10.83
N GLU A 181 -27.97 8.19 11.18
CA GLU A 181 -29.26 7.64 11.62
C GLU A 181 -29.89 6.66 10.62
N SER A 182 -29.74 6.92 9.32
CA SER A 182 -30.27 6.03 8.28
C SER A 182 -29.52 4.71 8.16
N GLY A 183 -28.37 4.58 8.81
CA GLY A 183 -27.46 3.45 8.69
C GLY A 183 -26.42 3.60 7.58
N PHE A 184 -26.46 4.68 6.79
CA PHE A 184 -25.39 4.93 5.84
C PHE A 184 -24.08 5.14 6.59
N SER A 185 -23.02 4.48 6.11
CA SER A 185 -21.69 4.57 6.70
C SER A 185 -20.64 4.89 5.65
N TRP A 186 -19.62 5.63 6.08
CA TRP A 186 -18.42 5.84 5.30
C TRP A 186 -17.20 5.81 6.22
N GLY A 187 -16.06 5.44 5.69
CA GLY A 187 -14.86 5.31 6.50
C GLY A 187 -13.57 5.43 5.71
N LEU A 188 -12.52 5.67 6.48
CA LEU A 188 -11.13 5.68 6.04
C LEU A 188 -10.38 4.65 6.88
N ASP A 189 -9.59 3.79 6.24
CA ASP A 189 -8.81 2.75 6.92
C ASP A 189 -7.39 2.74 6.36
N LEU A 190 -6.42 2.91 7.24
CA LEU A 190 -5.00 2.74 6.96
C LEU A 190 -4.52 1.53 7.73
N THR A 191 -4.31 0.45 7.02
CA THR A 191 -4.01 -0.85 7.61
C THR A 191 -2.75 -1.44 6.99
N GLY A 192 -1.95 -2.11 7.79
CA GLY A 192 -0.73 -2.77 7.35
C GLY A 192 -0.54 -4.15 7.99
N GLY A 193 0.03 -5.06 7.22
CA GLY A 193 0.53 -6.35 7.70
C GLY A 193 2.05 -6.30 7.88
N ILE A 194 2.55 -6.85 8.97
CA ILE A 194 3.99 -7.00 9.20
C ILE A 194 4.44 -8.28 8.51
N VAL A 195 4.97 -8.14 7.31
CA VAL A 195 5.38 -9.27 6.46
C VAL A 195 6.87 -9.56 6.67
N ASN A 196 7.22 -10.85 6.77
CA ASN A 196 8.61 -11.29 6.78
C ASN A 196 9.13 -11.41 5.34
N ASP A 197 10.27 -10.81 5.04
CA ASP A 197 10.89 -10.70 3.71
C ASP A 197 11.46 -12.01 3.14
N LYS A 198 11.54 -13.09 3.94
CA LYS A 198 12.11 -14.36 3.51
C LYS A 198 11.43 -15.01 2.29
N THR A 199 10.22 -14.57 1.96
CA THR A 199 9.44 -15.10 0.83
C THR A 199 9.61 -14.31 -0.47
N THR A 200 10.38 -13.23 -0.43
CA THR A 200 10.62 -12.39 -1.61
C THR A 200 11.83 -12.89 -2.40
N LYS A 201 11.65 -13.04 -3.69
CA LYS A 201 12.70 -13.40 -4.67
C LYS A 201 12.79 -12.30 -5.72
N ALA A 202 13.99 -12.01 -6.17
CA ALA A 202 14.22 -11.12 -7.31
C ALA A 202 15.01 -11.87 -8.37
N THR A 203 14.69 -11.62 -9.63
CA THR A 203 15.39 -12.17 -10.80
C THR A 203 15.69 -11.05 -11.76
N ALA A 204 16.95 -10.94 -12.17
CA ALA A 204 17.41 -9.96 -13.14
C ALA A 204 17.63 -10.62 -14.51
N ILE A 205 16.97 -10.11 -15.54
CA ILE A 205 17.16 -10.51 -16.93
C ILE A 205 17.86 -9.35 -17.64
N VAL A 206 19.08 -9.58 -18.09
CA VAL A 206 19.93 -8.55 -18.65
C VAL A 206 20.19 -8.84 -20.13
N HIS A 207 20.03 -7.82 -20.96
CA HIS A 207 20.36 -7.84 -22.38
C HIS A 207 21.50 -6.84 -22.66
N THR A 208 22.67 -7.35 -23.04
CA THR A 208 23.84 -6.56 -23.44
C THR A 208 24.26 -6.98 -24.85
N GLU A 209 24.87 -6.04 -25.63
CA GLU A 209 25.29 -6.36 -26.99
C GLU A 209 26.67 -7.04 -27.04
N ASN A 210 27.57 -6.73 -26.12
CA ASN A 210 29.00 -7.05 -26.30
C ASN A 210 29.67 -7.86 -25.19
N THR A 211 28.99 -8.07 -24.04
CA THR A 211 29.59 -8.74 -22.87
C THR A 211 28.51 -9.50 -22.09
N SER A 212 28.81 -10.72 -21.66
CA SER A 212 27.94 -11.44 -20.73
C SER A 212 28.12 -10.89 -19.30
N VAL A 213 27.02 -10.57 -18.66
CA VAL A 213 27.01 -10.16 -17.25
C VAL A 213 27.40 -11.35 -16.38
N THR A 214 28.27 -11.11 -15.39
CA THR A 214 28.69 -12.18 -14.49
C THR A 214 27.57 -12.59 -13.55
N SER A 215 27.57 -13.87 -13.14
CA SER A 215 26.59 -14.36 -12.15
C SER A 215 26.70 -13.65 -10.79
N GLY A 216 27.90 -13.16 -10.46
CA GLY A 216 28.15 -12.39 -9.25
C GLY A 216 27.47 -11.02 -9.29
N ASP A 217 27.60 -10.29 -10.39
CA ASP A 217 26.96 -8.98 -10.57
C ASP A 217 25.41 -9.12 -10.60
N LEU A 218 24.89 -10.16 -11.26
CA LEU A 218 23.45 -10.46 -11.25
C LEU A 218 22.95 -10.70 -9.82
N ALA A 219 23.65 -11.53 -9.04
CA ALA A 219 23.25 -11.83 -7.66
C ALA A 219 23.24 -10.58 -6.76
N ILE A 220 24.18 -9.67 -6.94
CA ILE A 220 24.21 -8.37 -6.22
C ILE A 220 23.00 -7.52 -6.60
N GLU A 221 22.68 -7.43 -7.89
CA GLU A 221 21.55 -6.64 -8.38
C GLU A 221 20.21 -7.22 -7.92
N GLU A 222 20.03 -8.55 -8.01
CA GLU A 222 18.85 -9.25 -7.52
C GLU A 222 18.64 -9.02 -6.01
N GLU A 223 19.70 -9.11 -5.22
CA GLU A 223 19.64 -8.88 -3.77
C GLU A 223 19.25 -7.43 -3.42
N LYS A 224 19.72 -6.46 -4.19
CA LYS A 224 19.33 -5.05 -4.04
C LYS A 224 17.83 -4.85 -4.22
N TYR A 225 17.23 -5.44 -5.28
CA TYR A 225 15.80 -5.33 -5.53
C TYR A 225 14.98 -6.18 -4.57
N ARG A 226 15.49 -7.34 -4.15
CA ARG A 226 14.87 -8.15 -3.11
C ARG A 226 14.69 -7.34 -1.83
N LYS A 227 15.74 -6.67 -1.35
CA LYS A 227 15.71 -5.84 -0.14
C LYS A 227 14.83 -4.61 -0.27
N SER A 228 14.82 -3.95 -1.44
CA SER A 228 14.01 -2.76 -1.64
C SER A 228 12.50 -3.05 -1.67
N SER A 229 12.10 -4.30 -1.95
CA SER A 229 10.70 -4.72 -1.99
C SER A 229 10.15 -5.23 -0.66
N ASP A 230 10.97 -5.28 0.38
CA ASP A 230 10.61 -5.77 1.72
C ASP A 230 9.66 -4.83 2.49
N LEU A 231 9.06 -3.88 1.82
CA LEU A 231 8.09 -2.97 2.42
C LEU A 231 6.89 -3.76 2.95
N SER A 232 6.58 -3.53 4.21
CA SER A 232 5.34 -3.98 4.85
C SER A 232 4.16 -3.69 3.94
N ALA A 233 3.31 -4.68 3.72
CA ALA A 233 2.11 -4.51 2.94
C ALA A 233 1.15 -3.58 3.68
N SER A 234 1.03 -2.35 3.22
CA SER A 234 0.07 -1.37 3.74
C SER A 234 -0.92 -0.99 2.65
N TYR A 235 -2.16 -0.79 3.03
CA TYR A 235 -3.17 -0.28 2.12
C TYR A 235 -4.02 0.79 2.80
N PHE A 236 -4.36 1.79 2.01
CA PHE A 236 -5.32 2.81 2.36
C PHE A 236 -6.64 2.50 1.66
N THR A 237 -7.73 2.59 2.39
CA THR A 237 -9.06 2.27 1.88
C THR A 237 -10.04 3.37 2.24
N ILE A 238 -10.88 3.74 1.28
CA ILE A 238 -12.10 4.51 1.52
C ILE A 238 -13.26 3.54 1.37
N ALA A 239 -14.14 3.50 2.35
CA ALA A 239 -15.26 2.59 2.42
C ALA A 239 -16.60 3.34 2.43
N LEU A 240 -17.59 2.83 1.71
CA LEU A 240 -18.96 3.34 1.68
C LEU A 240 -19.92 2.16 1.87
N GLY A 241 -20.94 2.30 2.70
CA GLY A 241 -21.85 1.19 2.95
C GLY A 241 -23.05 1.50 3.82
N MET A 242 -23.61 0.43 4.35
CA MET A 242 -24.81 0.46 5.20
C MET A 242 -24.61 -0.39 6.44
N ASN A 243 -25.20 0.06 7.53
CA ASN A 243 -25.39 -0.67 8.77
C ASN A 243 -26.87 -1.02 8.93
N PHE A 244 -27.14 -2.23 9.41
CA PHE A 244 -28.49 -2.81 9.55
C PHE A 244 -28.75 -3.25 10.98
#